data_b8e720cbb210cfa8e0eee07a7ba6c18b
#
_entry.id   b8e720cbb210cfa8e0eee07a7ba6c18b
#
_cell.length_a   1.000
_cell.length_b   1.000
_cell.length_c   1.000
_cell.angle_alpha   90.00
_cell.angle_beta   90.00
_cell.angle_gamma   90.00
#
_symmetry.space_group_name_H-M   'P 1'
#
loop_
_entity.id
_entity.type
_entity.pdbx_description
1 polymer ?
#
loop_
_entity_poly.entity_id
_entity_poly.type
_entity_poly.pdbx_seq_one_letter_code
_entity_poly.pdbx_strand_id
1 'polypeptide(L)'
;MSVCRIKYPETMDETRTKPREDGLNDPRLGSVDRQFKCATCGENMNECPGHFGHIELAKPVYHPGFIKKVKKILEMVCHNCSKVLDDRVSSPLVLRTWQ
;
A
#
# COMPACT_ATOMS: atom_id res chain seq x y z
N MET A 1 -3.97 5.10 7.99
CA MET A 1 -3.79 5.68 6.66
C MET A 1 -4.77 5.15 5.61
N SER A 2 -5.07 3.86 5.60
CA SER A 2 -6.01 3.31 4.62
C SER A 2 -7.45 3.68 4.93
N VAL A 3 -8.17 4.20 3.93
CA VAL A 3 -9.59 4.57 4.06
C VAL A 3 -10.53 3.46 3.66
N CYS A 4 -10.05 2.48 2.89
CA CYS A 4 -10.87 1.34 2.47
C CYS A 4 -10.02 0.13 2.08
N ARG A 5 -10.65 -1.04 2.12
CA ARG A 5 -10.09 -2.30 1.60
C ARG A 5 -10.68 -2.58 0.23
N ILE A 6 -9.83 -2.85 -0.74
CA ILE A 6 -10.27 -3.22 -2.09
C ILE A 6 -10.53 -4.73 -2.13
N LYS A 7 -11.74 -5.13 -2.44
CA LYS A 7 -12.18 -6.53 -2.52
C LYS A 7 -12.47 -7.00 -3.94
N TYR A 8 -12.92 -6.07 -4.79
CA TYR A 8 -13.42 -6.40 -6.12
C TYR A 8 -12.60 -5.74 -7.21
N PRO A 9 -12.32 -6.45 -8.32
CA PRO A 9 -11.60 -5.87 -9.44
C PRO A 9 -12.47 -4.96 -10.34
N GLU A 10 -13.79 -5.01 -10.17
CA GLU A 10 -14.69 -4.17 -10.96
C GLU A 10 -14.57 -2.71 -10.54
N THR A 11 -14.59 -1.83 -11.53
CA THR A 11 -14.52 -0.38 -11.31
C THR A 11 -15.89 0.26 -11.16
N MET A 12 -16.91 -0.35 -11.76
CA MET A 12 -18.28 0.16 -11.77
C MET A 12 -19.23 -0.86 -11.16
N ASP A 13 -20.35 -0.36 -10.63
CA ASP A 13 -21.44 -1.18 -10.14
C ASP A 13 -22.14 -1.96 -11.29
N GLU A 14 -22.96 -2.96 -10.94
CA GLU A 14 -23.72 -3.76 -11.92
C GLU A 14 -24.55 -2.89 -12.86
N THR A 15 -25.08 -1.77 -12.38
CA THR A 15 -25.81 -0.79 -13.18
C THR A 15 -24.92 0.11 -14.03
N ARG A 16 -23.61 0.05 -13.87
CA ARG A 16 -22.59 0.90 -14.52
C ARG A 16 -22.83 2.41 -14.38
N THR A 17 -23.58 2.82 -13.38
CA THR A 17 -23.91 4.23 -13.14
C THR A 17 -23.06 4.86 -12.03
N LYS A 18 -22.58 4.05 -11.10
CA LYS A 18 -21.80 4.50 -9.94
C LYS A 18 -20.52 3.66 -9.79
N PRO A 19 -19.44 4.24 -9.25
CA PRO A 19 -18.28 3.46 -8.84
C PRO A 19 -18.68 2.43 -7.79
N ARG A 20 -18.16 1.20 -7.92
CA ARG A 20 -18.45 0.12 -6.98
C ARG A 20 -17.76 0.36 -5.66
N GLU A 21 -18.47 0.20 -4.55
CA GLU A 21 -17.87 0.17 -3.23
C GLU A 21 -16.95 -1.05 -3.07
N ASP A 22 -15.84 -0.87 -2.39
CA ASP A 22 -14.77 -1.87 -2.25
C ASP A 22 -14.13 -2.31 -3.58
N GLY A 23 -14.38 -1.58 -4.66
CA GLY A 23 -13.77 -1.78 -5.98
C GLY A 23 -12.55 -0.88 -6.20
N LEU A 24 -11.92 -1.02 -7.37
CA LEU A 24 -10.72 -0.26 -7.72
C LEU A 24 -10.95 1.26 -7.79
N ASN A 25 -12.16 1.70 -8.09
CA ASN A 25 -12.54 3.12 -8.13
C ASN A 25 -13.48 3.51 -6.98
N ASP A 26 -13.28 2.94 -5.81
CA ASP A 26 -14.08 3.27 -4.62
C ASP A 26 -14.09 4.79 -4.40
N PRO A 27 -15.27 5.42 -4.16
CA PRO A 27 -15.38 6.85 -3.90
C PRO A 27 -14.55 7.35 -2.71
N ARG A 28 -14.23 6.47 -1.76
CA ARG A 28 -13.40 6.82 -0.60
C ARG A 28 -11.93 7.05 -0.95
N LEU A 29 -11.45 6.50 -2.06
CA LEU A 29 -10.07 6.70 -2.53
C LEU A 29 -9.87 8.05 -3.20
N GLY A 30 -10.93 8.66 -3.70
CA GLY A 30 -10.90 9.92 -4.39
C GLY A 30 -11.98 9.99 -5.47
N SER A 31 -12.13 11.15 -6.07
CA SER A 31 -13.06 11.36 -7.18
C SER A 31 -12.29 11.37 -8.50
N VAL A 32 -12.72 10.53 -9.44
CA VAL A 32 -12.21 10.48 -10.82
C VAL A 32 -13.22 11.04 -11.82
N ASP A 33 -14.42 11.34 -11.38
CA ASP A 33 -15.51 11.87 -12.19
C ASP A 33 -15.96 13.23 -11.66
N ARG A 34 -16.36 14.11 -12.56
CA ARG A 34 -16.91 15.42 -12.22
C ARG A 34 -18.25 15.35 -11.50
N GLN A 35 -19.02 14.27 -11.70
CA GLN A 35 -20.34 14.08 -11.13
C GLN A 35 -20.32 13.62 -9.67
N PHE A 36 -19.23 13.03 -9.23
CA PHE A 36 -19.10 12.46 -7.89
C PHE A 36 -18.04 13.18 -7.07
N LYS A 37 -18.35 13.41 -5.80
CA LYS A 37 -17.41 13.94 -4.83
C LYS A 37 -16.74 12.81 -4.06
N CYS A 38 -15.53 13.06 -3.58
CA CYS A 38 -14.84 12.13 -2.72
C CYS A 38 -15.61 11.89 -1.42
N ALA A 39 -15.84 10.64 -1.05
CA ALA A 39 -16.56 10.30 0.18
C ALA A 39 -15.74 10.57 1.44
N THR A 40 -14.42 10.66 1.34
CA THR A 40 -13.53 10.89 2.48
C THR A 40 -13.38 12.37 2.83
N CYS A 41 -13.11 13.23 1.86
CA CYS A 41 -12.89 14.66 2.08
C CYS A 41 -14.02 15.56 1.56
N GLY A 42 -14.95 15.02 0.77
CA GLY A 42 -16.06 15.77 0.20
C GLY A 42 -15.69 16.72 -0.96
N GLU A 43 -14.42 16.71 -1.38
CA GLU A 43 -13.91 17.56 -2.43
C GLU A 43 -14.15 16.97 -3.82
N ASN A 44 -14.08 17.83 -4.84
CA ASN A 44 -14.24 17.42 -6.22
C ASN A 44 -12.93 16.82 -6.78
N MET A 45 -12.98 16.38 -8.03
CA MET A 45 -11.83 15.76 -8.72
C MET A 45 -10.57 16.64 -8.75
N ASN A 46 -10.73 17.97 -8.83
CA ASN A 46 -9.59 18.88 -8.95
C ASN A 46 -8.90 19.17 -7.59
N GLU A 47 -9.66 19.11 -6.52
CA GLU A 47 -9.19 19.50 -5.18
C GLU A 47 -8.82 18.30 -4.30
N CYS A 48 -9.40 17.12 -4.56
CA CYS A 48 -9.08 15.90 -3.82
C CYS A 48 -7.70 15.38 -4.21
N PRO A 49 -6.74 15.27 -3.25
CA PRO A 49 -5.39 14.76 -3.53
C PRO A 49 -5.34 13.24 -3.71
N GLY A 50 -6.43 12.55 -3.43
CA GLY A 50 -6.47 11.09 -3.33
C GLY A 50 -6.17 10.58 -1.92
N HIS A 51 -6.66 9.40 -1.62
CA HIS A 51 -6.48 8.75 -0.32
C HIS A 51 -6.00 7.32 -0.53
N PHE A 52 -5.21 6.83 0.43
CA PHE A 52 -4.67 5.47 0.36
C PHE A 52 -5.72 4.43 0.75
N GLY A 53 -5.80 3.38 -0.02
CA GLY A 53 -6.48 2.15 0.33
C GLY A 53 -5.49 1.00 0.43
N HIS A 54 -5.99 -0.21 0.66
CA HIS A 54 -5.16 -1.41 0.72
C HIS A 54 -5.86 -2.61 0.09
N ILE A 55 -5.06 -3.57 -0.32
CA ILE A 55 -5.50 -4.88 -0.80
C ILE A 55 -4.87 -5.93 0.11
N GLU A 56 -5.70 -6.77 0.73
CA GLU A 56 -5.22 -7.90 1.50
C GLU A 56 -4.97 -9.08 0.55
N LEU A 57 -3.71 -9.49 0.45
CA LEU A 57 -3.32 -10.60 -0.40
C LEU A 57 -3.62 -11.94 0.28
N ALA A 58 -3.93 -12.97 -0.52
CA ALA A 58 -4.17 -14.33 -0.03
C ALA A 58 -2.92 -14.91 0.67
N LYS A 59 -1.73 -14.56 0.18
CA LYS A 59 -0.44 -14.94 0.76
C LYS A 59 0.49 -13.74 0.78
N PRO A 60 1.36 -13.59 1.79
CA PRO A 60 2.36 -12.53 1.80
C PRO A 60 3.31 -12.66 0.62
N VAL A 61 3.68 -11.53 0.02
CA VAL A 61 4.67 -11.44 -1.06
C VAL A 61 5.66 -10.33 -0.75
N TYR A 62 6.87 -10.45 -1.28
CA TYR A 62 7.86 -9.39 -1.17
C TYR A 62 7.45 -8.18 -2.01
N HIS A 63 7.58 -7.00 -1.43
CA HIS A 63 7.30 -5.76 -2.13
C HIS A 63 8.37 -5.50 -3.20
N PRO A 64 8.02 -5.34 -4.50
CA PRO A 64 9.00 -5.17 -5.57
C PRO A 64 9.93 -3.98 -5.39
N GLY A 65 9.45 -2.88 -4.79
CA GLY A 65 10.24 -1.69 -4.52
C GLY A 65 11.29 -1.86 -3.42
N PHE A 66 11.14 -2.86 -2.56
CA PHE A 66 12.02 -3.12 -1.42
C PHE A 66 12.76 -4.46 -1.50
N ILE A 67 12.64 -5.18 -2.61
CA ILE A 67 13.26 -6.50 -2.76
C ILE A 67 14.78 -6.47 -2.59
N LYS A 68 15.43 -5.42 -3.06
CA LYS A 68 16.88 -5.23 -2.91
C LYS A 68 17.28 -5.03 -1.45
N LYS A 69 16.47 -4.31 -0.68
CA LYS A 69 16.69 -4.11 0.75
C LYS A 69 16.50 -5.40 1.54
N VAL A 70 15.46 -6.18 1.20
CA VAL A 70 15.20 -7.49 1.78
C VAL A 70 16.39 -8.42 1.55
N LYS A 71 16.93 -8.46 0.33
CA LYS A 71 18.13 -9.25 0.00
C LYS A 71 19.31 -8.86 0.86
N LYS A 72 19.60 -7.57 1.00
CA LYS A 72 20.72 -7.09 1.84
C LYS A 72 20.55 -7.47 3.30
N ILE A 73 19.35 -7.39 3.86
CA ILE A 73 19.08 -7.79 5.24
C ILE A 73 19.30 -9.30 5.42
N LEU A 74 18.82 -10.11 4.48
CA LEU A 74 19.00 -11.58 4.54
C LEU A 74 20.46 -11.99 4.41
N GLU A 75 21.25 -11.29 3.62
CA GLU A 75 22.70 -11.52 3.49
C GLU A 75 23.48 -11.21 4.79
N MET A 76 22.93 -10.34 5.64
CA MET A 76 23.55 -9.96 6.92
C MET A 76 23.30 -10.96 8.05
N VAL A 77 22.41 -11.93 7.87
CA VAL A 77 21.98 -12.87 8.90
C VAL A 77 22.53 -14.27 8.59
N CYS A 78 23.12 -14.91 9.61
CA CYS A 78 23.57 -16.30 9.49
C CYS A 78 22.38 -17.26 9.38
N HIS A 79 22.39 -18.15 8.38
CA HIS A 79 21.30 -19.11 8.18
C HIS A 79 21.29 -20.25 9.22
N ASN A 80 22.41 -20.50 9.90
CA ASN A 80 22.52 -21.56 10.91
C ASN A 80 22.04 -21.11 12.30
N CYS A 81 22.49 -19.93 12.75
CA CYS A 81 22.24 -19.45 14.10
C CYS A 81 21.33 -18.21 14.18
N SER A 82 20.93 -17.65 13.05
CA SER A 82 20.10 -16.45 12.93
C SER A 82 20.68 -15.19 13.58
N LYS A 83 22.00 -15.19 13.83
CA LYS A 83 22.71 -14.01 14.34
C LYS A 83 23.19 -13.12 13.20
N VAL A 84 23.27 -11.82 13.47
CA VAL A 84 23.77 -10.85 12.52
C VAL A 84 25.29 -11.04 12.36
N LEU A 85 25.75 -11.15 11.10
CA LEU A 85 27.15 -11.40 10.77
C LEU A 85 28.00 -10.11 10.76
N ASP A 86 27.38 -8.93 10.73
CA ASP A 86 28.10 -7.65 10.71
C ASP A 86 28.30 -7.11 12.13
N ASP A 87 29.55 -6.87 12.50
CA ASP A 87 29.92 -6.27 13.78
C ASP A 87 29.49 -4.78 13.89
N ARG A 88 29.02 -4.19 12.81
CA ARG A 88 28.55 -2.81 12.76
C ARG A 88 27.06 -2.66 13.10
N VAL A 89 26.49 -3.62 13.82
CA VAL A 89 25.07 -3.60 14.24
C VAL A 89 24.71 -2.34 15.04
N SER A 90 25.67 -1.72 15.69
CA SER A 90 25.52 -0.45 16.40
C SER A 90 25.68 0.79 15.51
N SER A 91 25.94 0.60 14.21
CA SER A 91 26.05 1.71 13.28
C SER A 91 24.68 2.34 13.01
N PRO A 92 24.59 3.69 12.99
CA PRO A 92 23.32 4.38 12.75
C PRO A 92 22.67 4.09 11.39
N LEU A 93 23.39 3.46 10.47
CA LEU A 93 22.88 3.04 9.17
C LEU A 93 21.93 1.84 9.27
N VAL A 94 22.14 0.93 10.23
CA VAL A 94 21.25 -0.22 10.44
C VAL A 94 19.92 0.25 11.06
N LEU A 95 20.00 1.21 11.99
CA LEU A 95 18.79 1.78 12.62
C LEU A 95 17.95 2.59 11.64
N ARG A 96 18.55 3.22 10.63
CA ARG A 96 17.83 3.96 9.59
C ARG A 96 17.08 3.07 8.60
N THR A 97 17.40 1.79 8.54
CA THR A 97 16.73 0.85 7.64
C THR A 97 15.41 0.33 8.23
N TRP A 98 15.19 0.57 9.54
CA TRP A 98 13.99 0.14 10.26
C TRP A 98 12.99 1.27 10.58
N GLN A 99 13.29 2.49 10.17
CA GLN A 99 12.37 3.63 10.34
C GLN A 99 11.66 3.95 9.01
#